data_dcdd1f66aca2e8b2cfec7862268a21f7
#
_entry.id   dcdd1f66aca2e8b2cfec7862268a21f7
#
_cell.length_a   1.000
_cell.length_b   1.000
_cell.length_c   1.000
_cell.angle_alpha   90.00
_cell.angle_beta   90.00
_cell.angle_gamma   90.00
#
_symmetry.space_group_name_H-M   'P 1'
#
loop_
_entity.id
_entity.type
_entity.pdbx_description
1 polymer ?
#
loop_
_entity_poly.entity_id
_entity_poly.type
_entity_poly.pdbx_seq_one_letter_code
_entity_poly.pdbx_strand_id
1 'polypeptide(L)'
;KSREIILHAYEDGHCPCLNRISGMNVPYKIFAVRGTSEDAALMLAYNKGADLIVLVGGHSCMYDFISKGRAGMASTFIVRTLIGERLVDCKGFGIIAASENEGKDAQWAKM
;
A
#
# COMPACT_ATOMS: atom_id res chain seq x y z
N LYS A 1 -5.05 -9.75 17.30
CA LYS A 1 -3.59 -9.76 17.55
C LYS A 1 -2.88 -10.15 16.26
N SER A 2 -1.91 -9.33 15.80
CA SER A 2 -1.03 -9.70 14.69
C SER A 2 -0.23 -10.94 15.06
N ARG A 3 -0.09 -11.89 14.13
CA ARG A 3 0.70 -13.10 14.34
C ARG A 3 2.19 -12.86 14.13
N GLU A 4 2.55 -11.87 13.36
CA GLU A 4 3.92 -11.55 12.98
C GLU A 4 4.08 -10.05 12.81
N ILE A 5 5.19 -9.53 13.29
CA ILE A 5 5.60 -8.13 13.12
C ILE A 5 6.76 -8.10 12.15
N ILE A 6 6.62 -7.30 11.10
CA ILE A 6 7.66 -7.10 10.10
C ILE A 6 8.05 -5.63 10.11
N LEU A 7 9.33 -5.37 10.30
CA LEU A 7 9.90 -4.03 10.30
C LEU A 7 10.50 -3.75 8.92
N HIS A 8 10.10 -2.65 8.32
CA HIS A 8 10.73 -2.15 7.12
C HIS A 8 12.08 -1.53 7.45
N ALA A 9 13.14 -2.04 6.86
CA ALA A 9 14.48 -1.47 6.89
C ALA A 9 14.86 -0.95 5.50
N TYR A 10 15.70 0.08 5.48
CA TYR A 10 16.33 0.53 4.23
C TYR A 10 17.32 -0.50 3.72
N GLU A 11 17.75 -0.34 2.47
CA GLU A 11 18.66 -1.27 1.78
C GLU A 11 20.01 -1.43 2.52
N ASP A 12 20.45 -0.38 3.21
CA ASP A 12 21.66 -0.39 4.05
C ASP A 12 21.48 -1.09 5.40
N GLY A 13 20.28 -1.62 5.68
CA GLY A 13 19.91 -2.29 6.92
C GLY A 13 19.45 -1.36 8.03
N HIS A 14 19.46 -0.02 7.82
CA HIS A 14 18.94 0.91 8.81
C HIS A 14 17.43 0.75 8.97
N CYS A 15 16.98 0.49 10.21
CA CYS A 15 15.58 0.30 10.54
C CYS A 15 15.12 1.34 11.58
N PRO A 16 14.46 2.43 11.17
CA PRO A 16 14.05 3.50 12.09
C PRO A 16 13.15 3.05 13.24
N CYS A 17 12.37 2.00 13.03
CA CYS A 17 11.43 1.49 14.04
C CYS A 17 12.08 0.51 15.03
N LEU A 18 13.31 0.09 14.82
CA LEU A 18 13.96 -0.97 15.61
C LEU A 18 14.00 -0.63 17.09
N ASN A 19 14.42 0.59 17.44
CA ASN A 19 14.55 1.03 18.84
C ASN A 19 13.20 1.02 19.59
N ARG A 20 12.10 1.27 18.87
CA ARG A 20 10.74 1.27 19.47
C ARG A 20 10.25 -0.15 19.76
N ILE A 21 10.56 -1.08 18.89
CA ILE A 21 10.09 -2.47 18.99
C ILE A 21 10.98 -3.31 19.89
N SER A 22 12.29 -3.11 19.87
CA SER A 22 13.24 -3.88 20.71
C SER A 22 12.94 -3.79 22.21
N GLY A 23 12.35 -2.66 22.66
CA GLY A 23 11.92 -2.48 24.05
C GLY A 23 10.60 -3.18 24.42
N MET A 24 9.85 -3.70 23.44
CA MET A 24 8.51 -4.26 23.66
C MET A 24 8.48 -5.77 23.92
N ASN A 25 9.62 -6.44 23.85
CA ASN A 25 9.74 -7.90 24.01
C ASN A 25 8.75 -8.72 23.15
N VAL A 26 8.56 -8.30 21.90
CA VAL A 26 7.73 -8.98 20.91
C VAL A 26 8.60 -9.52 19.77
N PRO A 27 8.31 -10.70 19.23
CA PRO A 27 9.06 -11.23 18.10
C PRO A 27 8.82 -10.38 16.85
N TYR A 28 9.87 -10.09 16.12
CA TYR A 28 9.80 -9.36 14.85
C TYR A 28 10.76 -9.93 13.82
N LYS A 29 10.52 -9.63 12.56
CA LYS A 29 11.41 -9.87 11.44
C LYS A 29 11.74 -8.56 10.74
N ILE A 30 12.94 -8.44 10.20
CA ILE A 30 13.34 -7.28 9.42
C ILE A 30 13.21 -7.62 7.93
N PHE A 31 12.57 -6.75 7.19
CA PHE A 31 12.47 -6.80 5.75
C PHE A 31 13.15 -5.58 5.15
N ALA A 32 14.37 -5.79 4.64
CA ALA A 32 15.16 -4.74 4.00
C ALA A 32 14.78 -4.67 2.52
N VAL A 33 14.25 -3.53 2.10
CA VAL A 33 13.86 -3.30 0.72
C VAL A 33 13.94 -1.80 0.41
N ARG A 34 14.33 -1.48 -0.81
CA ARG A 34 14.34 -0.10 -1.30
C ARG A 34 12.92 0.41 -1.49
N GLY A 35 12.69 1.66 -1.11
CA GLY A 35 11.45 2.36 -1.36
C GLY A 35 10.67 2.73 -0.09
N THR A 36 9.39 2.97 -0.25
CA THR A 36 8.48 3.35 0.85
C THR A 36 8.00 2.13 1.62
N SER A 37 7.42 2.35 2.80
CA SER A 37 6.80 1.25 3.57
C SER A 37 5.61 0.61 2.84
N GLU A 38 4.93 1.37 1.97
CA GLU A 38 3.91 0.85 1.07
C GLU A 38 4.53 -0.13 0.06
N ASP A 39 5.67 0.23 -0.56
CA ASP A 39 6.39 -0.63 -1.48
C ASP A 39 6.86 -1.91 -0.79
N ALA A 40 7.38 -1.80 0.42
CA ALA A 40 7.78 -2.94 1.24
C ALA A 40 6.62 -3.91 1.50
N ALA A 41 5.45 -3.37 1.84
CA ALA A 41 4.26 -4.18 2.10
C ALA A 41 3.77 -4.90 0.84
N LEU A 42 3.72 -4.20 -0.30
CA LEU A 42 3.33 -4.75 -1.59
C LEU A 42 4.29 -5.86 -2.04
N MET A 43 5.59 -5.61 -1.97
CA MET A 43 6.62 -6.60 -2.33
C MET A 43 6.59 -7.82 -1.41
N LEU A 44 6.33 -7.62 -0.12
CA LEU A 44 6.20 -8.72 0.82
C LEU A 44 5.00 -9.62 0.48
N ALA A 45 3.85 -9.03 0.20
CA ALA A 45 2.65 -9.76 -0.21
C ALA A 45 2.89 -10.55 -1.51
N TYR A 46 3.50 -9.92 -2.49
CA TYR A 46 3.86 -10.54 -3.76
C TYR A 46 4.83 -11.72 -3.57
N ASN A 47 5.91 -11.52 -2.82
CA ASN A 47 6.93 -12.56 -2.55
C ASN A 47 6.37 -13.72 -1.72
N LYS A 48 5.34 -13.48 -0.91
CA LYS A 48 4.62 -14.53 -0.17
C LYS A 48 3.60 -15.28 -1.02
N GLY A 49 3.49 -14.93 -2.28
CA GLY A 49 2.63 -15.63 -3.24
C GLY A 49 1.16 -15.24 -3.15
N ALA A 50 0.85 -14.00 -2.77
CA ALA A 50 -0.52 -13.51 -2.81
C ALA A 50 -1.05 -13.55 -4.25
N ASP A 51 -2.22 -14.15 -4.45
CA ASP A 51 -2.88 -14.22 -5.75
C ASP A 51 -3.47 -12.87 -6.15
N LEU A 52 -3.91 -12.10 -5.17
CA LEU A 52 -4.48 -10.76 -5.34
C LEU A 52 -4.02 -9.84 -4.23
N ILE A 53 -3.59 -8.64 -4.60
CA ILE A 53 -3.20 -7.58 -3.68
C ILE A 53 -4.14 -6.40 -3.90
N VAL A 54 -4.90 -6.03 -2.87
CA VAL A 54 -5.83 -4.90 -2.93
C VAL A 54 -5.24 -3.73 -2.17
N LEU A 55 -4.98 -2.64 -2.87
CA LEU A 55 -4.43 -1.42 -2.30
C LEU A 55 -5.54 -0.40 -2.09
N VAL A 56 -5.69 0.04 -0.85
CA VAL A 56 -6.68 1.05 -0.44
C VAL A 56 -5.95 2.27 0.11
N GLY A 57 -6.27 3.45 -0.42
CA GLY A 57 -5.70 4.71 0.03
C GLY A 57 -4.23 4.93 -0.36
N GLY A 58 -3.73 4.21 -1.34
CA GLY A 58 -2.36 4.35 -1.84
C GLY A 58 -2.14 5.60 -2.71
N HIS A 59 -0.87 5.92 -2.95
CA HIS A 59 -0.44 7.02 -3.83
C HIS A 59 -0.18 6.46 -5.23
N SER A 60 -1.06 6.75 -6.18
CA SER A 60 -1.01 6.10 -7.50
C SER A 60 -1.20 7.03 -8.70
N CYS A 61 -1.49 8.30 -8.48
CA CYS A 61 -1.65 9.24 -9.59
C CYS A 61 -0.44 10.17 -9.75
N MET A 62 -0.31 10.73 -10.94
CA MET A 62 0.79 11.65 -11.27
C MET A 62 0.84 12.85 -10.32
N TYR A 63 -0.31 13.32 -9.85
CA TYR A 63 -0.38 14.41 -8.87
C TYR A 63 0.31 14.05 -7.55
N ASP A 64 0.13 12.82 -7.05
CA ASP A 64 0.80 12.37 -5.83
C ASP A 64 2.33 12.36 -6.00
N PHE A 65 2.83 11.99 -7.19
CA PHE A 65 4.26 11.99 -7.48
C PHE A 65 4.84 13.40 -7.58
N ILE A 66 4.11 14.34 -8.17
CA ILE A 66 4.57 15.73 -8.37
C ILE A 66 4.43 16.54 -7.07
N SER A 67 3.28 16.47 -6.40
CA SER A 67 2.96 17.34 -5.27
C SER A 67 3.67 16.94 -3.97
N LYS A 68 3.92 15.67 -3.76
CA LYS A 68 4.48 15.18 -2.48
C LYS A 68 5.99 14.97 -2.51
N GLY A 69 6.60 14.89 -3.67
CA GLY A 69 8.06 14.89 -3.89
C GLY A 69 8.92 14.11 -2.89
N ARG A 70 8.39 13.02 -2.33
CA ARG A 70 9.09 12.25 -1.30
C ARG A 70 10.19 11.38 -1.92
N ALA A 71 11.29 11.24 -1.20
CA ALA A 71 12.28 10.25 -1.53
C ALA A 71 11.62 8.86 -1.62
N GLY A 72 11.92 8.10 -2.66
CA GLY A 72 11.36 6.76 -2.86
C GLY A 72 10.10 6.70 -3.74
N MET A 73 9.56 7.80 -4.23
CA MET A 73 8.38 7.79 -5.11
C MET A 73 8.65 7.10 -6.45
N ALA A 74 9.87 7.18 -6.98
CA ALA A 74 10.26 6.44 -8.18
C ALA A 74 10.19 4.91 -7.98
N SER A 75 10.54 4.42 -6.80
CA SER A 75 10.43 2.99 -6.47
C SER A 75 8.97 2.54 -6.40
N THR A 76 8.06 3.38 -5.90
CA THR A 76 6.63 3.11 -5.89
C THR A 76 6.10 2.86 -7.31
N PHE A 77 6.51 3.66 -8.28
CA PHE A 77 6.15 3.45 -9.69
C PHE A 77 6.65 2.10 -10.21
N ILE A 78 7.92 1.77 -9.94
CA ILE A 78 8.54 0.52 -10.36
C ILE A 78 7.86 -0.69 -9.72
N VAL A 79 7.63 -0.66 -8.42
CA VAL A 79 6.98 -1.76 -7.68
C VAL A 79 5.58 -2.01 -8.22
N ARG A 80 4.78 -0.99 -8.45
CA ARG A 80 3.43 -1.13 -9.01
C ARG A 80 3.44 -1.73 -10.41
N THR A 81 4.39 -1.36 -11.22
CA THR A 81 4.57 -1.95 -12.56
C THR A 81 4.94 -3.43 -12.46
N LEU A 82 5.82 -3.80 -11.53
CA LEU A 82 6.29 -5.16 -11.33
C LEU A 82 5.18 -6.11 -10.88
N ILE A 83 4.33 -5.68 -9.95
CA ILE A 83 3.27 -6.50 -9.34
C ILE A 83 1.90 -6.27 -9.99
N GLY A 84 1.83 -5.48 -11.04
CA GLY A 84 0.59 -4.96 -11.63
C GLY A 84 -0.43 -6.03 -12.02
N GLU A 85 0.03 -7.21 -12.39
CA GLU A 85 -0.85 -8.35 -12.73
C GLU A 85 -1.69 -8.85 -11.54
N ARG A 86 -1.23 -8.61 -10.31
CA ARG A 86 -1.88 -9.02 -9.06
C ARG A 86 -2.40 -7.86 -8.23
N LEU A 87 -2.22 -6.63 -8.68
CA LEU A 87 -2.56 -5.43 -7.95
C LEU A 87 -3.90 -4.84 -8.41
N VAL A 88 -4.81 -4.65 -7.47
CA VAL A 88 -6.02 -3.85 -7.65
C VAL A 88 -5.90 -2.60 -6.79
N ASP A 89 -5.87 -1.44 -7.45
CA ASP A 89 -5.90 -0.14 -6.78
C ASP A 89 -7.35 0.34 -6.65
N CYS A 90 -7.83 0.48 -5.40
CA CYS A 90 -9.19 0.89 -5.09
C CYS A 90 -9.38 2.41 -5.03
N LYS A 91 -8.45 3.21 -5.55
CA LYS A 91 -8.52 4.67 -5.47
C LYS A 91 -9.82 5.27 -6.01
N GLY A 92 -10.30 4.77 -7.15
CA GLY A 92 -11.55 5.22 -7.76
C GLY A 92 -12.81 4.47 -7.32
N PHE A 93 -12.66 3.43 -6.51
CA PHE A 93 -13.78 2.54 -6.19
C PHE A 93 -14.89 3.23 -5.39
N GLY A 94 -14.55 4.14 -4.49
CA GLY A 94 -15.53 4.91 -3.72
C GLY A 94 -16.39 5.81 -4.60
N ILE A 95 -15.84 6.35 -5.67
CA ILE A 95 -16.57 7.17 -6.65
C ILE A 95 -17.57 6.31 -7.41
N ILE A 96 -17.17 5.13 -7.86
CA ILE A 96 -18.03 4.18 -8.57
C ILE A 96 -19.19 3.74 -7.66
N ALA A 97 -18.88 3.35 -6.41
CA ALA A 97 -19.89 2.91 -5.45
C ALA A 97 -20.87 4.04 -5.06
N ALA A 98 -20.40 5.28 -4.95
CA ALA A 98 -21.24 6.44 -4.69
C ALA A 98 -22.19 6.72 -5.87
N SER A 99 -21.71 6.65 -7.11
CA SER A 99 -22.52 6.88 -8.31
C SER A 99 -23.65 5.86 -8.48
N GLU A 100 -23.43 4.62 -8.07
CA GLU A 100 -24.49 3.60 -8.07
C GLU A 100 -25.62 3.93 -7.07
N ASN A 101 -25.27 4.49 -5.90
CA ASN A 101 -26.26 4.89 -4.91
C ASN A 101 -27.06 6.11 -5.35
N GLU A 102 -26.42 7.12 -5.93
CA GLU A 102 -27.11 8.28 -6.50
C GLU A 102 -28.07 7.88 -7.63
N GLY A 103 -27.67 6.92 -8.46
CA GLY A 103 -28.55 6.39 -9.51
C GLY A 103 -29.79 5.70 -8.96
N LYS A 104 -29.69 4.99 -7.85
CA LYS A 104 -30.82 4.36 -7.18
C LYS A 104 -31.76 5.40 -6.55
N ASP A 105 -31.20 6.40 -5.88
CA ASP A 105 -32.01 7.47 -5.29
C ASP A 105 -32.73 8.31 -6.36
N ALA A 106 -32.06 8.60 -7.47
CA ALA A 106 -32.65 9.30 -8.59
C ALA A 106 -33.79 8.50 -9.28
N GLN A 107 -33.67 7.19 -9.32
CA GLN A 107 -34.69 6.30 -9.88
C GLN A 107 -35.94 6.24 -9.00
N TRP A 108 -35.77 6.26 -7.67
CA TRP A 108 -36.88 6.31 -6.71
C TRP A 108 -37.58 7.68 -6.70
N ALA A 109 -36.84 8.77 -6.90
CA ALA A 109 -37.40 10.12 -6.95
C ALA A 109 -38.27 10.40 -8.19
N LYS A 110 -38.16 9.57 -9.24
CA LYS A 110 -38.95 9.68 -10.46
C LYS A 110 -40.21 8.79 -10.46
N MET A 111 -40.37 7.97 -9.49
CA MET A 111 -41.54 7.15 -9.25
C MET A 111 -42.49 7.80 -8.24
#